data_73b847b956b6328a26dcdaa6933e0582
#
_entry.id   73b847b956b6328a26dcdaa6933e0582
#
_cell.length_a   1.000
_cell.length_b   1.000
_cell.length_c   1.000
_cell.angle_alpha   90.00
_cell.angle_beta   90.00
_cell.angle_gamma   90.00
#
_symmetry.space_group_name_H-M   'P 1'
#
loop_
_entity.id
_entity.type
_entity.pdbx_description
1 polymer ?
#
loop_
_entity_poly.entity_id
_entity_poly.type
_entity_poly.pdbx_seq_one_letter_code
_entity_poly.pdbx_strand_id
1 'polypeptide(L)'
;VVYSRLHALLVAAVAAIVLGANLGGPALWDDDEPKNAACSLEMLDANDWVVPTFNGRLRVEKPPLVNWLQIAGYSLCGRNETGARIGSAILTIGTCLFTWHIGCLLLGPAAGLLGGLAMSSCVWTAVGGRAATPDAPLLFCTTLALIVFVRAWHRDRQAGGGVRLQRLDAAAIGVACGAAVLAKGPVGIVLPLAAFTGFACWQAGGWNPRRWAAPLAGLRLPLVLIVASAVACPWYAWV
;
A
#
# COMPACT_ATOMS: atom_id res chain seq x y z
N VAL A 1 -7.45 -12.60 22.84
CA VAL A 1 -7.75 -13.04 21.44
C VAL A 1 -9.14 -12.54 21.00
N VAL A 2 -10.19 -12.62 21.85
CA VAL A 2 -11.56 -12.20 21.49
C VAL A 2 -11.66 -10.68 21.26
N TYR A 3 -11.10 -9.88 22.16
CA TYR A 3 -11.09 -8.40 22.03
C TYR A 3 -10.38 -7.91 20.76
N SER A 4 -9.34 -8.61 20.32
CA SER A 4 -8.62 -8.21 19.09
C SER A 4 -9.46 -8.41 17.83
N ARG A 5 -10.30 -9.46 17.75
CA ARG A 5 -11.21 -9.70 16.62
C ARG A 5 -12.33 -8.67 16.57
N LEU A 6 -12.91 -8.32 17.72
CA LEU A 6 -13.95 -7.29 17.81
C LEU A 6 -13.41 -5.91 17.38
N HIS A 7 -12.21 -5.56 17.81
CA HIS A 7 -11.56 -4.31 17.41
C HIS A 7 -11.33 -4.28 15.89
N ALA A 8 -10.82 -5.35 15.30
CA ALA A 8 -10.63 -5.45 13.85
C ALA A 8 -11.95 -5.30 13.08
N LEU A 9 -13.01 -5.97 13.54
CA LEU A 9 -14.34 -5.85 12.93
C LEU A 9 -14.90 -4.43 13.06
N LEU A 10 -14.71 -3.77 14.20
CA LEU A 10 -15.16 -2.40 14.40
C LEU A 10 -14.41 -1.42 13.47
N VAL A 11 -13.08 -1.53 13.37
CA VAL A 11 -12.28 -0.72 12.43
C VAL A 11 -12.70 -0.99 10.99
N ALA A 12 -12.89 -2.27 10.61
CA ALA A 12 -13.34 -2.61 9.27
C ALA A 12 -14.72 -2.05 8.96
N ALA A 13 -15.67 -2.14 9.91
CA ALA A 13 -17.03 -1.63 9.74
C ALA A 13 -17.05 -0.11 9.59
N VAL A 14 -16.35 0.61 10.46
CA VAL A 14 -16.23 2.09 10.37
C VAL A 14 -15.57 2.49 9.04
N ALA A 15 -14.47 1.86 8.67
CA ALA A 15 -13.80 2.13 7.39
C ALA A 15 -14.72 1.83 6.20
N ALA A 16 -15.43 0.70 6.22
CA ALA A 16 -16.36 0.33 5.15
C ALA A 16 -17.53 1.31 5.02
N ILE A 17 -18.08 1.78 6.14
CA ILE A 17 -19.14 2.81 6.14
C ILE A 17 -18.60 4.13 5.57
N VAL A 18 -17.47 4.62 6.07
CA VAL A 18 -16.92 5.92 5.66
C VAL A 18 -16.49 5.90 4.19
N LEU A 19 -15.81 4.83 3.76
CA LEU A 19 -15.25 4.73 2.40
C LEU A 19 -16.29 4.25 1.38
N GLY A 20 -17.28 3.46 1.79
CA GLY A 20 -18.32 2.93 0.91
C GLY A 20 -19.53 3.84 0.75
N ALA A 21 -19.81 4.72 1.73
CA ALA A 21 -20.99 5.59 1.70
C ALA A 21 -20.98 6.48 0.44
N ASN A 22 -21.98 6.29 -0.43
CA ASN A 22 -22.17 7.06 -1.66
C ASN A 22 -20.90 7.08 -2.56
N LEU A 23 -20.20 5.95 -2.71
CA LEU A 23 -18.92 5.86 -3.42
C LEU A 23 -19.03 6.29 -4.89
N GLY A 24 -20.13 5.98 -5.56
CA GLY A 24 -20.41 6.32 -6.95
C GLY A 24 -21.29 7.56 -7.15
N GLY A 25 -21.72 8.22 -6.05
CA GLY A 25 -22.64 9.37 -6.19
C GLY A 25 -22.01 10.63 -6.79
N PRO A 26 -20.85 11.08 -6.31
CA PRO A 26 -20.17 12.22 -6.94
C PRO A 26 -19.53 11.81 -8.26
N ALA A 27 -19.64 12.67 -9.29
CA ALA A 27 -18.89 12.51 -10.53
C ALA A 27 -17.37 12.39 -10.24
N LEU A 28 -16.63 11.80 -11.17
CA LEU A 28 -15.15 11.81 -11.10
C LEU A 28 -14.68 13.26 -11.17
N TRP A 29 -13.85 13.66 -10.22
CA TRP A 29 -13.43 15.05 -10.07
C TRP A 29 -11.92 15.17 -10.09
N ASP A 30 -11.41 16.42 -10.18
CA ASP A 30 -9.99 16.69 -10.38
C ASP A 30 -9.49 16.15 -11.74
N ASP A 31 -8.27 16.46 -12.07
CA ASP A 31 -7.64 16.05 -13.32
C ASP A 31 -7.30 14.55 -13.37
N ASP A 32 -6.97 13.97 -12.23
CA ASP A 32 -6.40 12.60 -12.14
C ASP A 32 -7.47 11.50 -12.22
N GLU A 33 -8.62 11.66 -11.55
CA GLU A 33 -9.65 10.61 -11.54
C GLU A 33 -10.22 10.32 -12.94
N PRO A 34 -10.71 11.33 -13.70
CA PRO A 34 -11.25 11.08 -15.04
C PRO A 34 -10.21 10.53 -16.01
N LYS A 35 -8.96 11.02 -15.93
CA LYS A 35 -7.87 10.55 -16.80
C LYS A 35 -7.51 9.09 -16.52
N ASN A 36 -7.43 8.69 -15.25
CA ASN A 36 -7.15 7.29 -14.89
C ASN A 36 -8.31 6.39 -15.27
N ALA A 37 -9.56 6.82 -15.05
CA ALA A 37 -10.76 6.08 -15.40
C ALA A 37 -10.89 5.87 -16.92
N ALA A 38 -10.69 6.92 -17.72
CA ALA A 38 -10.71 6.84 -19.18
C ALA A 38 -9.59 5.90 -19.69
N CYS A 39 -8.37 6.05 -19.16
CA CYS A 39 -7.26 5.17 -19.51
C CYS A 39 -7.61 3.69 -19.25
N SER A 40 -8.20 3.38 -18.11
CA SER A 40 -8.61 2.01 -17.76
C SER A 40 -9.72 1.47 -18.66
N LEU A 41 -10.64 2.33 -19.11
CA LEU A 41 -11.68 1.95 -20.07
C LEU A 41 -11.08 1.68 -21.45
N GLU A 42 -10.15 2.53 -21.92
CA GLU A 42 -9.45 2.28 -23.19
C GLU A 42 -8.66 0.96 -23.17
N MET A 43 -7.94 0.68 -22.09
CA MET A 43 -7.24 -0.60 -21.89
C MET A 43 -8.22 -1.79 -21.93
N LEU A 44 -9.38 -1.66 -21.27
CA LEU A 44 -10.42 -2.69 -21.24
C LEU A 44 -11.02 -2.90 -22.62
N ASP A 45 -11.34 -1.83 -23.37
CA ASP A 45 -11.92 -1.91 -24.70
C ASP A 45 -10.94 -2.47 -25.75
N ALA A 46 -9.65 -2.12 -25.62
CA ALA A 46 -8.59 -2.67 -26.46
C ALA A 46 -8.19 -4.10 -26.08
N ASN A 47 -8.67 -4.61 -24.93
CA ASN A 47 -8.20 -5.85 -24.30
C ASN A 47 -6.67 -5.89 -24.14
N ASP A 48 -6.07 -4.71 -23.90
CA ASP A 48 -4.63 -4.55 -23.63
C ASP A 48 -4.44 -4.11 -22.17
N TRP A 49 -3.95 -5.02 -21.34
CA TRP A 49 -3.74 -4.81 -19.91
C TRP A 49 -2.35 -4.28 -19.58
N VAL A 50 -1.52 -4.04 -20.57
CA VAL A 50 -0.11 -3.67 -20.40
C VAL A 50 0.14 -2.22 -20.77
N VAL A 51 -0.38 -1.79 -21.92
CA VAL A 51 -0.10 -0.48 -22.49
C VAL A 51 -1.23 0.51 -22.19
N PRO A 52 -1.06 1.44 -21.23
CA PRO A 52 -2.08 2.43 -20.95
C PRO A 52 -2.12 3.51 -22.05
N THR A 53 -3.34 3.83 -22.50
CA THR A 53 -3.59 4.92 -23.46
C THR A 53 -4.58 5.92 -22.88
N PHE A 54 -4.55 7.16 -23.34
CA PHE A 54 -5.50 8.20 -23.04
C PHE A 54 -5.78 9.03 -24.32
N ASN A 55 -7.03 9.05 -24.75
CA ASN A 55 -7.45 9.63 -26.04
C ASN A 55 -6.64 9.06 -27.23
N GLY A 56 -6.40 7.74 -27.21
CA GLY A 56 -5.64 7.03 -28.23
C GLY A 56 -4.13 7.34 -28.23
N ARG A 57 -3.61 8.07 -27.25
CA ARG A 57 -2.18 8.36 -27.10
C ARG A 57 -1.60 7.57 -25.96
N LEU A 58 -0.35 7.11 -26.13
CA LEU A 58 0.38 6.39 -25.10
C LEU A 58 0.50 7.24 -23.82
N ARG A 59 0.19 6.64 -22.66
CA ARG A 59 0.26 7.28 -21.34
C ARG A 59 1.03 6.44 -20.35
N VAL A 60 2.34 6.48 -20.44
CA VAL A 60 3.27 5.67 -19.61
C VAL A 60 3.80 6.41 -18.37
N GLU A 61 3.36 7.64 -18.13
CA GLU A 61 3.82 8.42 -16.97
C GLU A 61 3.36 7.81 -15.64
N LYS A 62 2.27 7.05 -15.65
CA LYS A 62 1.73 6.37 -14.46
C LYS A 62 1.74 4.87 -14.67
N PRO A 63 2.33 4.11 -13.73
CA PRO A 63 2.33 2.66 -13.79
C PRO A 63 0.93 2.06 -13.63
N PRO A 64 0.68 0.80 -14.06
CA PRO A 64 -0.65 0.29 -14.37
C PRO A 64 -1.47 -0.21 -13.18
N LEU A 65 -0.95 -0.24 -11.96
CA LEU A 65 -1.65 -0.88 -10.83
C LEU A 65 -3.03 -0.27 -10.57
N VAL A 66 -3.17 1.06 -10.69
CA VAL A 66 -4.47 1.72 -10.54
C VAL A 66 -5.43 1.31 -11.67
N ASN A 67 -4.93 1.18 -12.90
CA ASN A 67 -5.73 0.77 -14.04
C ASN A 67 -6.24 -0.67 -13.87
N TRP A 68 -5.40 -1.59 -13.42
CA TRP A 68 -5.80 -2.98 -13.14
C TRP A 68 -6.88 -3.07 -12.07
N LEU A 69 -6.77 -2.26 -11.00
CA LEU A 69 -7.78 -2.19 -9.95
C LEU A 69 -9.11 -1.64 -10.48
N GLN A 70 -9.07 -0.63 -11.34
CA GLN A 70 -10.25 -0.05 -11.99
C GLN A 70 -10.90 -1.03 -12.98
N ILE A 71 -10.12 -1.73 -13.79
CA ILE A 71 -10.64 -2.76 -14.71
C ILE A 71 -11.36 -3.88 -13.92
N ALA A 72 -10.75 -4.34 -12.83
CA ALA A 72 -11.40 -5.31 -11.94
C ALA A 72 -12.69 -4.72 -11.33
N GLY A 73 -12.66 -3.46 -10.89
CA GLY A 73 -13.84 -2.76 -10.37
C GLY A 73 -14.95 -2.60 -11.41
N TYR A 74 -14.62 -2.26 -12.64
CA TYR A 74 -15.58 -2.17 -13.76
C TYR A 74 -16.22 -3.52 -14.08
N SER A 75 -15.46 -4.60 -13.97
CA SER A 75 -15.97 -5.96 -14.17
C SER A 75 -16.96 -6.38 -13.08
N LEU A 76 -16.83 -5.86 -11.86
CA LEU A 76 -17.68 -6.21 -10.72
C LEU A 76 -18.88 -5.26 -10.56
N CYS A 77 -18.69 -3.96 -10.74
CA CYS A 77 -19.67 -2.90 -10.42
C CYS A 77 -20.20 -2.17 -11.66
N GLY A 78 -19.72 -2.53 -12.85
CA GLY A 78 -20.05 -1.83 -14.10
C GLY A 78 -19.15 -0.62 -14.37
N ARG A 79 -19.23 -0.09 -15.59
CA ARG A 79 -18.43 1.05 -16.08
C ARG A 79 -19.01 2.37 -15.57
N ASN A 80 -18.80 2.63 -14.29
CA ASN A 80 -19.29 3.81 -13.58
C ASN A 80 -18.31 4.26 -12.51
N GLU A 81 -18.63 5.33 -11.78
CA GLU A 81 -17.80 5.91 -10.74
C GLU A 81 -17.50 4.92 -9.59
N THR A 82 -18.48 4.05 -9.25
CA THR A 82 -18.27 3.00 -8.25
C THR A 82 -17.21 2.01 -8.71
N GLY A 83 -17.30 1.54 -9.97
CA GLY A 83 -16.31 0.65 -10.56
C GLY A 83 -14.91 1.25 -10.58
N ALA A 84 -14.79 2.55 -10.88
CA ALA A 84 -13.52 3.25 -10.86
C ALA A 84 -12.88 3.33 -9.46
N ARG A 85 -13.69 3.44 -8.40
CA ARG A 85 -13.26 3.76 -7.03
C ARG A 85 -13.20 2.57 -6.07
N ILE A 86 -13.92 1.49 -6.33
CA ILE A 86 -14.08 0.38 -5.39
C ILE A 86 -12.74 -0.26 -5.02
N GLY A 87 -11.81 -0.36 -5.96
CA GLY A 87 -10.45 -0.87 -5.71
C GLY A 87 -9.71 -0.03 -4.68
N SER A 88 -9.72 1.29 -4.82
CA SER A 88 -9.11 2.23 -3.87
C SER A 88 -9.74 2.12 -2.47
N ALA A 89 -11.07 2.06 -2.40
CA ALA A 89 -11.80 1.94 -1.13
C ALA A 89 -11.45 0.64 -0.39
N ILE A 90 -11.41 -0.51 -1.08
CA ILE A 90 -11.04 -1.81 -0.48
C ILE A 90 -9.61 -1.77 0.05
N LEU A 91 -8.65 -1.26 -0.73
CA LEU A 91 -7.25 -1.17 -0.29
C LEU A 91 -7.10 -0.22 0.90
N THR A 92 -7.87 0.85 0.95
CA THR A 92 -7.84 1.79 2.08
C THR A 92 -8.43 1.18 3.35
N ILE A 93 -9.49 0.34 3.25
CA ILE A 93 -9.97 -0.46 4.40
C ILE A 93 -8.84 -1.36 4.91
N GLY A 94 -8.11 -2.02 4.01
CA GLY A 94 -6.93 -2.82 4.37
C GLY A 94 -5.85 -2.00 5.08
N THR A 95 -5.61 -0.77 4.62
CA THR A 95 -4.66 0.16 5.26
C THR A 95 -5.09 0.51 6.69
N CYS A 96 -6.38 0.76 6.93
CA CYS A 96 -6.91 1.01 8.28
C CYS A 96 -6.71 -0.20 9.20
N LEU A 97 -6.91 -1.41 8.70
CA LEU A 97 -6.66 -2.65 9.44
C LEU A 97 -5.18 -2.88 9.73
N PHE A 98 -4.29 -2.57 8.79
CA PHE A 98 -2.85 -2.65 9.03
C PHE A 98 -2.41 -1.61 10.07
N THR A 99 -2.92 -0.40 10.01
CA THR A 99 -2.66 0.65 11.01
C THR A 99 -3.10 0.22 12.41
N TRP A 100 -4.32 -0.35 12.53
CA TRP A 100 -4.80 -0.97 13.75
C TRP A 100 -3.82 -2.03 14.27
N HIS A 101 -3.42 -2.96 13.40
CA HIS A 101 -2.55 -4.07 13.79
C HIS A 101 -1.14 -3.61 14.20
N ILE A 102 -0.56 -2.64 13.48
CA ILE A 102 0.71 -2.01 13.85
C ILE A 102 0.60 -1.37 15.24
N GLY A 103 -0.46 -0.60 15.49
CA GLY A 103 -0.72 0.01 16.79
C GLY A 103 -0.83 -1.03 17.91
N CYS A 104 -1.50 -2.17 17.65
CA CYS A 104 -1.59 -3.27 18.61
C CYS A 104 -0.22 -3.87 18.96
N LEU A 105 0.65 -4.05 17.97
CA LEU A 105 1.99 -4.62 18.16
C LEU A 105 2.93 -3.68 18.91
N LEU A 106 2.83 -2.38 18.65
CA LEU A 106 3.76 -1.38 19.19
C LEU A 106 3.34 -0.87 20.56
N LEU A 107 2.05 -0.59 20.75
CA LEU A 107 1.53 0.18 21.88
C LEU A 107 0.37 -0.52 22.62
N GLY A 108 -0.04 -1.69 22.12
CA GLY A 108 -1.12 -2.47 22.73
C GLY A 108 -2.50 -2.25 22.11
N PRO A 109 -3.51 -3.09 22.52
CA PRO A 109 -4.80 -3.19 21.83
C PRO A 109 -5.62 -1.89 21.79
N ALA A 110 -5.57 -1.09 22.86
CA ALA A 110 -6.30 0.18 22.95
C ALA A 110 -5.73 1.22 21.97
N ALA A 111 -4.41 1.36 21.92
CA ALA A 111 -3.75 2.25 20.96
C ALA A 111 -3.96 1.81 19.53
N GLY A 112 -3.93 0.50 19.27
CA GLY A 112 -4.27 -0.05 17.96
C GLY A 112 -5.69 0.31 17.52
N LEU A 113 -6.68 0.12 18.41
CA LEU A 113 -8.07 0.49 18.13
C LEU A 113 -8.21 1.98 17.81
N LEU A 114 -7.65 2.84 18.64
CA LEU A 114 -7.68 4.29 18.42
C LEU A 114 -6.99 4.69 17.12
N GLY A 115 -5.83 4.11 16.81
CA GLY A 115 -5.11 4.37 15.56
C GLY A 115 -5.89 3.92 14.32
N GLY A 116 -6.50 2.74 14.36
CA GLY A 116 -7.34 2.24 13.27
C GLY A 116 -8.60 3.09 13.07
N LEU A 117 -9.30 3.47 14.13
CA LEU A 117 -10.48 4.35 14.06
C LEU A 117 -10.10 5.75 13.59
N ALA A 118 -9.03 6.33 14.11
CA ALA A 118 -8.55 7.64 13.68
C ALA A 118 -8.20 7.64 12.18
N MET A 119 -7.51 6.60 11.70
CA MET A 119 -7.22 6.43 10.27
C MET A 119 -8.50 6.30 9.44
N SER A 120 -9.49 5.52 9.92
CA SER A 120 -10.76 5.30 9.21
C SER A 120 -11.63 6.56 9.12
N SER A 121 -11.57 7.45 10.11
CA SER A 121 -12.36 8.68 10.20
C SER A 121 -11.61 9.95 9.77
N CYS A 122 -10.33 9.84 9.42
CA CYS A 122 -9.54 10.97 8.94
C CYS A 122 -10.08 11.46 7.59
N VAL A 123 -10.34 12.76 7.48
CA VAL A 123 -10.84 13.40 6.24
C VAL A 123 -9.94 13.08 5.05
N TRP A 124 -8.63 13.13 5.22
CA TRP A 124 -7.67 12.82 4.15
C TRP A 124 -7.79 11.36 3.66
N THR A 125 -8.00 10.43 4.58
CA THR A 125 -8.27 9.02 4.24
C THR A 125 -9.62 8.86 3.56
N ALA A 126 -10.65 9.55 4.04
CA ALA A 126 -11.98 9.49 3.46
C ALA A 126 -12.04 10.07 2.03
N VAL A 127 -11.26 11.10 1.73
CA VAL A 127 -11.19 11.71 0.39
C VAL A 127 -10.22 10.91 -0.51
N GLY A 128 -8.96 10.81 -0.14
CA GLY A 128 -7.93 10.17 -0.97
C GLY A 128 -8.09 8.65 -1.09
N GLY A 129 -8.61 8.00 -0.05
CA GLY A 129 -8.85 6.55 -0.04
C GLY A 129 -10.02 6.10 -0.91
N ARG A 130 -10.92 7.03 -1.30
CA ARG A 130 -12.03 6.76 -2.23
C ARG A 130 -11.70 7.17 -3.66
N ALA A 131 -10.70 8.01 -3.84
CA ALA A 131 -10.36 8.55 -5.14
C ALA A 131 -9.81 7.46 -6.09
N ALA A 132 -10.17 7.56 -7.36
CA ALA A 132 -9.68 6.70 -8.44
C ALA A 132 -8.25 7.09 -8.86
N THR A 133 -7.34 7.14 -7.88
CA THR A 133 -5.95 7.62 -8.01
C THR A 133 -4.93 6.58 -7.54
N PRO A 134 -3.66 6.70 -7.93
CA PRO A 134 -2.59 5.80 -7.48
C PRO A 134 -2.26 5.86 -5.98
N ASP A 135 -2.81 6.85 -5.24
CA ASP A 135 -2.42 7.10 -3.85
C ASP A 135 -2.90 6.01 -2.89
N ALA A 136 -4.14 5.53 -3.05
CA ALA A 136 -4.68 4.46 -2.22
C ALA A 136 -3.89 3.13 -2.37
N PRO A 137 -3.61 2.61 -3.58
CA PRO A 137 -2.77 1.43 -3.74
C PRO A 137 -1.32 1.65 -3.27
N LEU A 138 -0.73 2.84 -3.48
CA LEU A 138 0.58 3.16 -2.91
C LEU A 138 0.58 3.06 -1.39
N LEU A 139 -0.38 3.72 -0.73
CA LEU A 139 -0.49 3.74 0.73
C LEU A 139 -0.70 2.32 1.29
N PHE A 140 -1.55 1.53 0.65
CA PHE A 140 -1.78 0.14 1.05
C PHE A 140 -0.49 -0.70 0.96
N CYS A 141 0.19 -0.66 -0.17
CA CYS A 141 1.41 -1.44 -0.39
C CYS A 141 2.54 -1.02 0.54
N THR A 142 2.74 0.28 0.75
CA THR A 142 3.75 0.78 1.69
C THR A 142 3.41 0.42 3.15
N THR A 143 2.14 0.47 3.54
CA THR A 143 1.70 0.05 4.87
C THR A 143 1.79 -1.48 5.05
N LEU A 144 1.56 -2.26 3.98
CA LEU A 144 1.80 -3.71 3.97
C LEU A 144 3.28 -4.02 4.20
N ALA A 145 4.20 -3.30 3.57
CA ALA A 145 5.64 -3.45 3.84
C ALA A 145 5.97 -3.10 5.30
N LEU A 146 5.36 -2.03 5.83
CA LEU A 146 5.53 -1.62 7.24
C LEU A 146 5.03 -2.68 8.23
N ILE A 147 3.84 -3.27 8.03
CA ILE A 147 3.33 -4.28 8.97
C ILE A 147 4.20 -5.54 8.98
N VAL A 148 4.71 -5.97 7.83
CA VAL A 148 5.64 -7.11 7.75
C VAL A 148 6.92 -6.79 8.51
N PHE A 149 7.49 -5.59 8.32
CA PHE A 149 8.67 -5.14 9.05
C PHE A 149 8.44 -5.07 10.57
N VAL A 150 7.34 -4.47 11.02
CA VAL A 150 7.01 -4.32 12.45
C VAL A 150 6.80 -5.69 13.10
N ARG A 151 6.15 -6.64 12.40
CA ARG A 151 5.99 -8.03 12.90
C ARG A 151 7.33 -8.73 13.06
N ALA A 152 8.23 -8.60 12.08
CA ALA A 152 9.57 -9.17 12.15
C ALA A 152 10.36 -8.56 13.32
N TRP A 153 10.33 -7.24 13.44
CA TRP A 153 10.98 -6.56 14.58
C TRP A 153 10.40 -6.97 15.93
N HIS A 154 9.07 -7.04 16.06
CA HIS A 154 8.41 -7.44 17.30
C HIS A 154 8.79 -8.87 17.72
N ARG A 155 8.82 -9.80 16.77
CA ARG A 155 9.29 -11.19 16.96
C ARG A 155 10.74 -11.23 17.48
N ASP A 156 11.63 -10.50 16.81
CA ASP A 156 13.06 -10.55 17.10
C ASP A 156 13.39 -9.84 18.42
N ARG A 157 12.64 -8.77 18.75
CA ARG A 157 12.75 -8.10 20.06
C ARG A 157 12.36 -9.01 21.22
N GLN A 158 11.32 -9.82 21.06
CA GLN A 158 10.94 -10.82 22.08
C GLN A 158 12.01 -11.89 22.28
N ALA A 159 12.82 -12.18 21.26
CA ALA A 159 13.95 -13.06 21.32
C ALA A 159 15.24 -12.39 21.85
N GLY A 160 15.18 -11.13 22.29
CA GLY A 160 16.34 -10.38 22.81
C GLY A 160 17.30 -9.85 21.74
N GLY A 161 16.91 -9.87 20.47
CA GLY A 161 17.72 -9.45 19.32
C GLY A 161 17.33 -8.10 18.73
N GLY A 162 18.15 -7.62 17.78
CA GLY A 162 17.83 -6.51 16.89
C GLY A 162 17.01 -6.96 15.68
N VAL A 163 16.64 -6.02 14.80
CA VAL A 163 15.87 -6.32 13.58
C VAL A 163 16.64 -7.29 12.67
N ARG A 164 16.06 -8.45 12.40
CA ARG A 164 16.60 -9.41 11.44
C ARG A 164 15.48 -10.05 10.63
N LEU A 165 15.28 -9.56 9.40
CA LEU A 165 14.28 -10.11 8.50
C LEU A 165 14.60 -11.55 8.12
N GLN A 166 13.63 -12.45 8.19
CA GLN A 166 13.72 -13.76 7.56
C GLN A 166 13.62 -13.61 6.03
N ARG A 167 13.94 -14.66 5.27
CA ARG A 167 13.85 -14.60 3.80
C ARG A 167 12.43 -14.31 3.31
N LEU A 168 11.43 -14.89 3.98
CA LEU A 168 10.02 -14.65 3.66
C LEU A 168 9.57 -13.22 3.99
N ASP A 169 10.03 -12.64 5.11
CA ASP A 169 9.74 -11.25 5.46
C ASP A 169 10.30 -10.31 4.37
N ALA A 170 11.58 -10.52 3.99
CA ALA A 170 12.24 -9.71 2.97
C ALA A 170 11.58 -9.87 1.60
N ALA A 171 11.17 -11.09 1.22
CA ALA A 171 10.44 -11.33 -0.02
C ALA A 171 9.06 -10.66 -0.02
N ALA A 172 8.30 -10.76 1.08
CA ALA A 172 7.00 -10.11 1.23
C ALA A 172 7.11 -8.57 1.16
N ILE A 173 8.12 -7.99 1.82
CA ILE A 173 8.43 -6.56 1.70
C ILE A 173 8.78 -6.20 0.25
N GLY A 174 9.60 -7.03 -0.42
CA GLY A 174 9.97 -6.84 -1.82
C GLY A 174 8.75 -6.83 -2.75
N VAL A 175 7.83 -7.79 -2.58
CA VAL A 175 6.56 -7.83 -3.35
C VAL A 175 5.72 -6.58 -3.09
N ALA A 176 5.58 -6.18 -1.83
CA ALA A 176 4.82 -4.99 -1.46
C ALA A 176 5.45 -3.71 -2.06
N CYS A 177 6.78 -3.56 -1.98
CA CYS A 177 7.50 -2.45 -2.58
C CYS A 177 7.40 -2.45 -4.11
N GLY A 178 7.51 -3.61 -4.77
CA GLY A 178 7.33 -3.74 -6.22
C GLY A 178 5.93 -3.35 -6.67
N ALA A 179 4.89 -3.79 -5.95
CA ALA A 179 3.51 -3.36 -6.19
C ALA A 179 3.34 -1.85 -5.95
N ALA A 180 3.98 -1.29 -4.92
CA ALA A 180 3.96 0.15 -4.68
C ALA A 180 4.65 0.94 -5.82
N VAL A 181 5.72 0.41 -6.41
CA VAL A 181 6.35 0.97 -7.62
C VAL A 181 5.40 0.93 -8.80
N LEU A 182 4.65 -0.17 -8.99
CA LEU A 182 3.60 -0.27 -10.02
C LEU A 182 2.38 0.61 -9.72
N ALA A 183 2.23 1.15 -8.51
CA ALA A 183 1.21 2.14 -8.18
C ALA A 183 1.65 3.57 -8.56
N LYS A 184 2.82 4.01 -8.11
CA LYS A 184 3.25 5.43 -8.25
C LYS A 184 4.76 5.61 -8.52
N GLY A 185 5.43 4.60 -9.06
CA GLY A 185 6.84 4.67 -9.40
C GLY A 185 7.79 4.58 -8.20
N PRO A 186 9.02 5.12 -8.31
CA PRO A 186 10.11 4.89 -7.34
C PRO A 186 9.81 5.25 -5.89
N VAL A 187 8.86 6.15 -5.64
CA VAL A 187 8.43 6.54 -4.28
C VAL A 187 7.96 5.34 -3.47
N GLY A 188 7.38 4.32 -4.16
CA GLY A 188 6.89 3.09 -3.55
C GLY A 188 7.96 2.23 -2.87
N ILE A 189 9.23 2.38 -3.25
CA ILE A 189 10.34 1.66 -2.63
C ILE A 189 11.16 2.57 -1.72
N VAL A 190 11.30 3.84 -2.09
CA VAL A 190 12.14 4.80 -1.34
C VAL A 190 11.56 5.04 0.07
N LEU A 191 10.26 5.25 0.19
CA LEU A 191 9.61 5.54 1.48
C LEU A 191 9.76 4.39 2.49
N PRO A 192 9.38 3.13 2.18
CA PRO A 192 9.55 2.02 3.12
C PRO A 192 11.02 1.78 3.48
N LEU A 193 11.92 1.78 2.50
CA LEU A 193 13.33 1.51 2.77
C LEU A 193 13.98 2.62 3.60
N ALA A 194 13.63 3.89 3.39
CA ALA A 194 14.10 4.98 4.23
C ALA A 194 13.64 4.81 5.68
N ALA A 195 12.36 4.42 5.89
CA ALA A 195 11.83 4.16 7.22
C ALA A 195 12.56 2.99 7.89
N PHE A 196 12.76 1.87 7.20
CA PHE A 196 13.41 0.67 7.75
C PHE A 196 14.88 0.90 8.06
N THR A 197 15.61 1.54 7.15
CA THR A 197 17.03 1.84 7.34
C THR A 197 17.22 2.87 8.45
N GLY A 198 16.42 3.93 8.45
CA GLY A 198 16.45 4.94 9.50
C GLY A 198 16.18 4.35 10.89
N PHE A 199 15.15 3.50 11.01
CA PHE A 199 14.83 2.81 12.26
C PHE A 199 15.95 1.86 12.71
N ALA A 200 16.51 1.06 11.79
CA ALA A 200 17.60 0.13 12.09
C ALA A 200 18.87 0.87 12.55
N CYS A 201 19.20 1.98 11.91
CA CYS A 201 20.32 2.83 12.30
C CYS A 201 20.09 3.50 13.67
N TRP A 202 18.88 3.96 13.94
CA TRP A 202 18.54 4.53 15.25
C TRP A 202 18.68 3.50 16.38
N GLN A 203 18.17 2.28 16.19
CA GLN A 203 18.32 1.20 17.16
C GLN A 203 19.78 0.80 17.42
N ALA A 204 20.67 0.97 16.44
CA ALA A 204 22.09 0.64 16.57
C ALA A 204 22.91 1.60 17.45
N GLY A 205 22.30 2.58 18.06
CA GLY A 205 22.99 3.59 18.89
C GLY A 205 23.12 4.95 18.18
N GLY A 206 22.12 5.29 17.40
CA GLY A 206 21.95 6.63 16.79
C GLY A 206 22.92 6.90 15.63
N TRP A 207 23.49 8.08 15.60
CA TRP A 207 24.25 8.62 14.45
C TRP A 207 25.70 8.10 14.27
N ASN A 208 26.06 6.96 14.86
CA ASN A 208 27.40 6.37 14.69
C ASN A 208 27.42 5.35 13.52
N PRO A 209 27.95 5.72 12.33
CA PRO A 209 27.91 4.86 11.13
C PRO A 209 28.63 3.50 11.31
N ARG A 210 29.63 3.45 12.19
CA ARG A 210 30.37 2.20 12.45
C ARG A 210 29.52 1.09 13.05
N ARG A 211 28.35 1.45 13.66
CA ARG A 211 27.41 0.51 14.28
C ARG A 211 26.27 0.10 13.34
N TRP A 212 26.15 0.69 12.15
CA TRP A 212 25.02 0.47 11.23
C TRP A 212 25.15 -0.81 10.38
N ALA A 213 26.38 -1.31 10.18
CA ALA A 213 26.63 -2.43 9.28
C ALA A 213 25.80 -3.69 9.63
N ALA A 214 25.77 -4.10 10.90
CA ALA A 214 25.05 -5.29 11.32
C ALA A 214 23.52 -5.16 11.22
N PRO A 215 22.87 -4.07 11.71
CA PRO A 215 21.44 -3.85 11.51
C PRO A 215 21.04 -3.76 10.02
N LEU A 216 21.81 -3.05 9.20
CA LEU A 216 21.53 -2.94 7.76
C LEU A 216 21.65 -4.30 7.05
N ALA A 217 22.65 -5.10 7.39
CA ALA A 217 22.76 -6.48 6.88
C ALA A 217 21.56 -7.33 7.29
N GLY A 218 21.00 -7.12 8.51
CA GLY A 218 19.79 -7.77 9.00
C GLY A 218 18.54 -7.48 8.17
N LEU A 219 18.48 -6.34 7.47
CA LEU A 219 17.33 -5.96 6.61
C LEU A 219 17.27 -6.73 5.29
N ARG A 220 18.32 -7.46 4.91
CA ARG A 220 18.37 -8.21 3.64
C ARG A 220 17.99 -7.37 2.42
N LEU A 221 18.40 -6.09 2.39
CA LEU A 221 18.05 -5.14 1.33
C LEU A 221 18.27 -5.66 -0.09
N PRO A 222 19.36 -6.39 -0.41
CA PRO A 222 19.52 -6.96 -1.74
C PRO A 222 18.37 -7.88 -2.16
N LEU A 223 17.87 -8.74 -1.23
CA LEU A 223 16.74 -9.61 -1.51
C LEU A 223 15.43 -8.81 -1.71
N VAL A 224 15.19 -7.79 -0.89
CA VAL A 224 14.05 -6.89 -1.05
C VAL A 224 14.08 -6.22 -2.42
N LEU A 225 15.24 -5.70 -2.83
CA LEU A 225 15.41 -5.02 -4.12
C LEU A 225 15.25 -5.97 -5.30
N ILE A 226 15.83 -7.18 -5.25
CA ILE A 226 15.69 -8.19 -6.30
C ILE A 226 14.21 -8.55 -6.50
N VAL A 227 13.49 -8.83 -5.42
CA VAL A 227 12.06 -9.19 -5.49
C VAL A 227 11.22 -8.02 -5.97
N ALA A 228 11.46 -6.80 -5.47
CA ALA A 228 10.76 -5.60 -5.92
C ALA A 228 10.98 -5.34 -7.42
N SER A 229 12.22 -5.50 -7.89
CA SER A 229 12.53 -5.38 -9.31
C SER A 229 11.86 -6.49 -10.14
N ALA A 230 11.85 -7.73 -9.66
CA ALA A 230 11.16 -8.84 -10.34
C ALA A 230 9.65 -8.59 -10.51
N VAL A 231 9.02 -7.87 -9.56
CA VAL A 231 7.60 -7.48 -9.65
C VAL A 231 7.38 -6.28 -10.56
N ALA A 232 8.22 -5.25 -10.47
CA ALA A 232 8.00 -3.98 -11.15
C ALA A 232 8.60 -3.93 -12.57
N CYS A 233 9.85 -4.38 -12.74
CA CYS A 233 10.58 -4.23 -14.01
C CYS A 233 9.94 -4.88 -15.23
N PRO A 234 9.21 -6.02 -15.16
CA PRO A 234 8.58 -6.59 -16.35
C PRO A 234 7.68 -5.60 -17.08
N TRP A 235 6.89 -4.80 -16.35
CA TRP A 235 6.05 -3.79 -17.00
C TRP A 235 6.90 -2.66 -17.62
N TYR A 236 7.89 -2.13 -16.91
CA TYR A 236 8.75 -1.06 -17.43
C TYR A 236 9.63 -1.49 -18.61
N ALA A 237 9.92 -2.80 -18.72
CA ALA A 237 10.68 -3.35 -19.84
C ALA A 237 9.81 -3.61 -21.09
N TRP A 238 8.49 -3.77 -20.89
CA TRP A 238 7.55 -4.06 -21.97
C TRP A 238 7.01 -2.79 -22.63
N VAL A 239 6.80 -1.74 -21.86
CA VAL A 239 6.23 -0.46 -22.31
C VAL A 239 7.32 0.52 -22.71
#